data_093c6dc720ca346991dde975356582f4
#
_entry.id   093c6dc720ca346991dde975356582f4
#
_cell.length_a   1.000
_cell.length_b   1.000
_cell.length_c   1.000
_cell.angle_alpha   90.00
_cell.angle_beta   90.00
_cell.angle_gamma   90.00
#
_symmetry.space_group_name_H-M   'P 1'
#
loop_
_entity.id
_entity.type
_entity.pdbx_description
1 polymer ?
#
loop_
_entity_poly.entity_id
_entity_poly.type
_entity_poly.pdbx_seq_one_letter_code
_entity_poly.pdbx_strand_id
1 'polypeptide(L)'
;MSLIKKSLNSLLIRPDGHNPAVDGIRALAIILVVIGHVYTIQVALTEIPKPSWLRHDYGVDMFFVISGFLIGTILIKEFQKNNEINYAKFYVRRFLRLMPVYVVILLAGIYFMQNWYNQLPDQGLPLLGDNTLIGEGTNAKNMWANLFYVNNFLDADEQYLLWCWSLAIEEQFYIIAPFFLSFILLKTRKRVSILVALLILSCIIRFVTVYQHNIFPENYWNALSTGPNGKNYLNYTFTHLYDNLLTRYGGLLVGVIGAYIVQFHLNKIRTFMAKKLASIILIFSVVIFFGAFVDLEFRYFGRFAEFSQLTLNDWEKVYWAATIGFSRNLFSLATMFIILYSIYNKTSI
;
A
#
# COMPACT_ATOMS: atom_id res chain seq x y z
N MET A 1 2.67 27.81 32.29
CA MET A 1 2.15 26.44 32.58
C MET A 1 0.77 26.12 31.99
N SER A 2 -0.13 27.09 31.79
CA SER A 2 -1.49 26.87 31.23
C SER A 2 -1.51 26.57 29.73
N LEU A 3 -0.66 27.20 28.91
CA LEU A 3 -0.62 27.00 27.45
C LEU A 3 -0.09 25.61 27.07
N ILE A 4 0.95 25.13 27.74
CA ILE A 4 1.51 23.78 27.51
C ILE A 4 0.49 22.71 27.91
N LYS A 5 -0.22 22.89 29.03
CA LYS A 5 -1.26 21.97 29.48
C LYS A 5 -2.47 21.96 28.53
N LYS A 6 -2.83 23.12 27.98
CA LYS A 6 -3.90 23.24 26.96
C LYS A 6 -3.49 22.60 25.64
N SER A 7 -2.23 22.76 25.23
CA SER A 7 -1.66 22.11 24.04
C SER A 7 -1.57 20.59 24.20
N LEU A 8 -1.11 20.10 25.34
CA LEU A 8 -1.07 18.68 25.68
C LEU A 8 -2.49 18.07 25.74
N ASN A 9 -3.44 18.76 26.35
CA ASN A 9 -4.83 18.31 26.36
C ASN A 9 -5.45 18.28 24.96
N SER A 10 -5.10 19.23 24.07
CA SER A 10 -5.57 19.22 22.69
C SER A 10 -4.99 18.06 21.85
N LEU A 11 -3.84 17.52 22.23
CA LEU A 11 -3.26 16.31 21.63
C LEU A 11 -3.93 15.02 22.12
N LEU A 12 -4.49 15.05 23.35
CA LEU A 12 -5.17 13.91 23.97
C LEU A 12 -6.68 13.89 23.69
N ILE A 13 -7.28 15.04 23.38
CA ILE A 13 -8.70 15.15 23.04
C ILE A 13 -8.86 14.88 21.54
N ARG A 14 -9.57 13.82 21.22
CA ARG A 14 -9.89 13.51 19.81
C ARG A 14 -10.78 14.60 19.24
N PRO A 15 -10.45 15.18 18.06
CA PRO A 15 -11.34 16.10 17.38
C PRO A 15 -12.68 15.45 17.04
N ASP A 16 -13.77 16.22 17.04
CA ASP A 16 -15.08 15.74 16.63
C ASP A 16 -15.05 15.15 15.21
N GLY A 17 -15.65 13.96 15.04
CA GLY A 17 -15.70 13.25 13.76
C GLY A 17 -14.58 12.23 13.53
N HIS A 18 -13.66 12.04 14.47
CA HIS A 18 -12.69 10.94 14.43
C HIS A 18 -13.37 9.58 14.63
N ASN A 19 -12.92 8.59 13.83
CA ASN A 19 -13.41 7.23 13.92
C ASN A 19 -12.35 6.31 14.54
N PRO A 20 -12.58 5.80 15.77
CA PRO A 20 -11.60 4.98 16.48
C PRO A 20 -11.15 3.73 15.71
N ALA A 21 -12.05 3.11 14.93
CA ALA A 21 -11.72 1.93 14.14
C ALA A 21 -10.70 2.25 13.03
N VAL A 22 -10.91 3.37 12.32
CA VAL A 22 -9.98 3.84 11.28
C VAL A 22 -8.62 4.21 11.89
N ASP A 23 -8.63 4.88 13.04
CA ASP A 23 -7.39 5.27 13.74
C ASP A 23 -6.63 4.05 14.27
N GLY A 24 -7.34 3.03 14.77
CA GLY A 24 -6.74 1.77 15.20
C GLY A 24 -6.05 1.01 14.06
N ILE A 25 -6.71 0.88 12.92
CA ILE A 25 -6.12 0.23 11.73
C ILE A 25 -4.94 1.05 11.20
N ARG A 26 -5.03 2.41 11.22
CA ARG A 26 -3.91 3.28 10.85
C ARG A 26 -2.71 3.10 11.77
N ALA A 27 -2.92 3.04 13.09
CA ALA A 27 -1.86 2.81 14.07
C ALA A 27 -1.18 1.46 13.83
N LEU A 28 -1.96 0.39 13.59
CA LEU A 28 -1.43 -0.92 13.25
C LEU A 28 -0.60 -0.89 11.94
N ALA A 29 -1.10 -0.20 10.91
CA ALA A 29 -0.40 -0.03 9.66
C ALA A 29 0.96 0.68 9.84
N ILE A 30 0.99 1.77 10.65
CA ILE A 30 2.24 2.48 10.98
C ILE A 30 3.23 1.54 11.68
N ILE A 31 2.78 0.82 12.71
CA ILE A 31 3.62 -0.11 13.48
C ILE A 31 4.24 -1.17 12.54
N LEU A 32 3.44 -1.77 11.68
CA LEU A 32 3.93 -2.79 10.73
C LEU A 32 4.98 -2.23 9.78
N VAL A 33 4.72 -1.05 9.18
CA VAL A 33 5.66 -0.41 8.26
C VAL A 33 6.96 -0.03 8.99
N VAL A 34 6.88 0.58 10.17
CA VAL A 34 8.06 0.95 10.96
C VAL A 34 8.88 -0.27 11.33
N ILE A 35 8.24 -1.31 11.90
CA ILE A 35 8.94 -2.57 12.25
C ILE A 35 9.61 -3.16 11.01
N GLY A 36 8.92 -3.18 9.87
CA GLY A 36 9.48 -3.71 8.63
C GLY A 36 10.73 -2.97 8.17
N HIS A 37 10.71 -1.64 8.20
CA HIS A 37 11.89 -0.84 7.84
C HIS A 37 13.04 -1.01 8.84
N VAL A 38 12.75 -1.08 10.15
CA VAL A 38 13.77 -1.37 11.18
C VAL A 38 14.43 -2.72 10.92
N TYR A 39 13.65 -3.78 10.62
CA TYR A 39 14.23 -5.07 10.28
C TYR A 39 15.02 -5.05 8.96
N THR A 40 14.59 -4.28 7.96
CA THR A 40 15.36 -4.13 6.72
C THR A 40 16.72 -3.49 6.99
N ILE A 41 16.76 -2.44 7.82
CA ILE A 41 18.00 -1.80 8.26
C ILE A 41 18.85 -2.77 9.10
N GLN A 42 18.24 -3.50 10.03
CA GLN A 42 18.95 -4.50 10.85
C GLN A 42 19.62 -5.58 9.97
N VAL A 43 18.91 -6.14 9.01
CA VAL A 43 19.46 -7.14 8.08
C VAL A 43 20.66 -6.55 7.34
N ALA A 44 20.55 -5.31 6.88
CA ALA A 44 21.61 -4.62 6.18
C ALA A 44 22.88 -4.40 7.06
N LEU A 45 22.70 -4.19 8.37
CA LEU A 45 23.81 -3.90 9.28
C LEU A 45 24.41 -5.14 9.97
N THR A 46 23.64 -6.21 10.15
CA THR A 46 24.02 -7.34 11.03
C THR A 46 23.97 -8.69 10.33
N GLU A 47 23.54 -8.76 9.08
CA GLU A 47 23.29 -10.00 8.32
C GLU A 47 22.31 -10.98 9.02
N ILE A 48 21.68 -10.57 10.14
CA ILE A 48 20.67 -11.38 10.82
C ILE A 48 19.41 -11.40 9.96
N PRO A 49 18.94 -12.56 9.51
CA PRO A 49 17.81 -12.63 8.59
C PRO A 49 16.54 -12.12 9.27
N LYS A 50 15.75 -11.36 8.50
CA LYS A 50 14.42 -10.95 8.91
C LYS A 50 13.54 -12.17 9.18
N PRO A 51 12.70 -12.14 10.24
CA PRO A 51 11.73 -13.22 10.46
C PRO A 51 10.82 -13.38 9.24
N SER A 52 10.77 -14.60 8.70
CA SER A 52 10.01 -14.91 7.48
C SER A 52 8.51 -14.63 7.61
N TRP A 53 7.96 -14.72 8.82
CA TRP A 53 6.55 -14.44 9.10
C TRP A 53 6.18 -12.95 9.13
N LEU A 54 7.16 -12.03 9.09
CA LEU A 54 6.90 -10.59 9.22
C LEU A 54 6.63 -9.96 7.85
N ARG A 55 5.38 -9.95 7.44
CA ARG A 55 4.88 -9.31 6.21
C ARG A 55 4.46 -7.87 6.48
N HIS A 56 5.44 -7.00 6.69
CA HIS A 56 5.22 -5.57 6.97
C HIS A 56 4.63 -4.80 5.77
N ASP A 57 4.80 -5.32 4.58
CA ASP A 57 4.37 -4.74 3.31
C ASP A 57 2.83 -4.61 3.21
N TYR A 58 2.07 -5.45 3.90
CA TYR A 58 0.61 -5.32 4.01
C TYR A 58 0.17 -4.08 4.82
N GLY A 59 1.05 -3.48 5.62
CA GLY A 59 0.79 -2.19 6.26
C GLY A 59 0.49 -1.09 5.25
N VAL A 60 1.16 -1.11 4.09
CA VAL A 60 0.91 -0.15 2.99
C VAL A 60 -0.47 -0.38 2.37
N ASP A 61 -0.91 -1.64 2.20
CA ASP A 61 -2.25 -1.93 1.68
C ASP A 61 -3.35 -1.43 2.63
N MET A 62 -3.13 -1.52 3.96
CA MET A 62 -4.03 -0.89 4.93
C MET A 62 -4.11 0.62 4.74
N PHE A 63 -2.97 1.30 4.53
CA PHE A 63 -2.96 2.73 4.24
C PHE A 63 -3.73 3.05 2.97
N PHE A 64 -3.56 2.29 1.91
CA PHE A 64 -4.30 2.50 0.66
C PHE A 64 -5.80 2.36 0.86
N VAL A 65 -6.27 1.37 1.62
CA VAL A 65 -7.70 1.22 1.95
C VAL A 65 -8.21 2.43 2.73
N ILE A 66 -7.47 2.87 3.76
CA ILE A 66 -7.85 4.02 4.59
C ILE A 66 -7.86 5.31 3.75
N SER A 67 -6.83 5.53 2.93
CA SER A 67 -6.70 6.70 2.06
C SER A 67 -7.83 6.76 1.05
N GLY A 68 -8.14 5.65 0.37
CA GLY A 68 -9.28 5.56 -0.54
C GLY A 68 -10.61 5.83 0.16
N PHE A 69 -10.82 5.29 1.37
CA PHE A 69 -12.04 5.49 2.15
C PHE A 69 -12.22 6.95 2.59
N LEU A 70 -11.15 7.58 3.09
CA LEU A 70 -11.21 8.96 3.55
C LEU A 70 -11.41 9.95 2.39
N ILE A 71 -10.66 9.78 1.30
CA ILE A 71 -10.78 10.63 0.11
C ILE A 71 -12.14 10.44 -0.55
N GLY A 72 -12.56 9.19 -0.75
CA GLY A 72 -13.88 8.89 -1.27
C GLY A 72 -14.98 9.51 -0.42
N THR A 73 -14.88 9.43 0.92
CA THR A 73 -15.85 10.03 1.84
C THR A 73 -15.90 11.56 1.71
N ILE A 74 -14.74 12.23 1.63
CA ILE A 74 -14.65 13.68 1.50
C ILE A 74 -15.30 14.14 0.19
N LEU A 75 -14.92 13.53 -0.93
CA LEU A 75 -15.37 13.91 -2.25
C LEU A 75 -16.87 13.61 -2.46
N ILE A 76 -17.35 12.45 -1.99
CA ILE A 76 -18.76 12.09 -2.10
C ILE A 76 -19.63 13.00 -1.22
N LYS A 77 -19.22 13.32 0.02
CA LYS A 77 -19.93 14.26 0.90
C LYS A 77 -19.99 15.66 0.30
N GLU A 78 -18.88 16.13 -0.27
CA GLU A 78 -18.86 17.44 -0.93
C GLU A 78 -19.82 17.47 -2.12
N PHE A 79 -19.81 16.43 -2.94
CA PHE A 79 -20.74 16.26 -4.05
C PHE A 79 -22.20 16.22 -3.58
N GLN A 80 -22.52 15.44 -2.54
CA GLN A 80 -23.88 15.37 -2.00
C GLN A 80 -24.39 16.69 -1.47
N LYS A 81 -23.48 17.53 -0.91
CA LYS A 81 -23.83 18.84 -0.35
C LYS A 81 -24.00 19.93 -1.42
N ASN A 82 -23.09 19.96 -2.39
CA ASN A 82 -22.95 21.09 -3.31
C ASN A 82 -23.36 20.73 -4.76
N ASN A 83 -23.63 19.45 -5.03
CA ASN A 83 -23.82 18.85 -6.35
C ASN A 83 -22.62 19.04 -7.32
N GLU A 84 -21.47 19.39 -6.76
CA GLU A 84 -20.19 19.57 -7.45
C GLU A 84 -19.03 19.30 -6.50
N ILE A 85 -17.81 19.11 -7.06
CA ILE A 85 -16.56 18.97 -6.32
C ILE A 85 -15.68 20.18 -6.62
N ASN A 86 -15.23 20.89 -5.58
CA ASN A 86 -14.29 22.00 -5.71
C ASN A 86 -12.85 21.47 -5.78
N TYR A 87 -12.37 21.22 -7.00
CA TYR A 87 -11.04 20.67 -7.27
C TYR A 87 -9.93 21.52 -6.65
N ALA A 88 -9.96 22.85 -6.86
CA ALA A 88 -8.92 23.75 -6.36
C ALA A 88 -8.78 23.65 -4.84
N LYS A 89 -9.90 23.70 -4.11
CA LYS A 89 -9.93 23.58 -2.66
C LYS A 89 -9.41 22.20 -2.20
N PHE A 90 -9.75 21.14 -2.91
CA PHE A 90 -9.28 19.80 -2.61
C PHE A 90 -7.76 19.70 -2.75
N TYR A 91 -7.20 20.13 -3.91
CA TYR A 91 -5.76 20.03 -4.18
C TYR A 91 -4.92 20.93 -3.27
N VAL A 92 -5.33 22.18 -3.03
CA VAL A 92 -4.62 23.08 -2.12
C VAL A 92 -4.52 22.49 -0.71
N ARG A 93 -5.61 21.93 -0.19
CA ARG A 93 -5.60 21.31 1.14
C ARG A 93 -4.66 20.10 1.23
N ARG A 94 -4.58 19.29 0.18
CA ARG A 94 -3.67 18.13 0.11
C ARG A 94 -2.23 18.59 0.00
N PHE A 95 -1.94 19.50 -0.91
CA PHE A 95 -0.61 20.07 -1.09
C PHE A 95 -0.06 20.67 0.21
N LEU A 96 -0.81 21.54 0.87
CA LEU A 96 -0.38 22.16 2.13
C LEU A 96 -0.22 21.17 3.29
N ARG A 97 -0.92 20.05 3.23
CA ARG A 97 -0.83 19.02 4.27
C ARG A 97 0.42 18.14 4.13
N LEU A 98 0.83 17.79 2.92
CA LEU A 98 1.84 16.76 2.67
C LEU A 98 3.17 17.35 2.21
N MET A 99 3.12 18.30 1.25
CA MET A 99 4.32 18.85 0.60
C MET A 99 5.36 19.46 1.56
N PRO A 100 4.99 20.28 2.56
CA PRO A 100 6.00 20.90 3.42
C PRO A 100 6.87 19.88 4.15
N VAL A 101 6.26 18.86 4.76
CA VAL A 101 6.97 17.80 5.47
C VAL A 101 7.74 16.91 4.49
N TYR A 102 7.15 16.62 3.34
CA TYR A 102 7.78 15.77 2.34
C TYR A 102 9.06 16.39 1.76
N VAL A 103 9.03 17.69 1.44
CA VAL A 103 10.23 18.42 0.98
C VAL A 103 11.35 18.39 2.04
N VAL A 104 11.00 18.58 3.31
CA VAL A 104 11.98 18.47 4.41
C VAL A 104 12.61 17.07 4.45
N ILE A 105 11.80 16.01 4.29
CA ILE A 105 12.29 14.62 4.27
C ILE A 105 13.19 14.40 3.05
N LEU A 106 12.83 14.89 1.87
CA LEU A 106 13.65 14.77 0.67
C LEU A 106 15.02 15.44 0.84
N LEU A 107 15.05 16.66 1.38
CA LEU A 107 16.29 17.39 1.65
C LEU A 107 17.13 16.73 2.74
N ALA A 108 16.51 16.30 3.83
CA ALA A 108 17.18 15.56 4.89
C ALA A 108 17.75 14.22 4.37
N GLY A 109 17.03 13.57 3.45
CA GLY A 109 17.48 12.33 2.82
C GLY A 109 18.84 12.47 2.12
N ILE A 110 19.10 13.58 1.43
CA ILE A 110 20.41 13.83 0.80
C ILE A 110 21.51 13.75 1.85
N TYR A 111 21.34 14.49 2.95
CA TYR A 111 22.34 14.55 4.01
C TYR A 111 22.56 13.20 4.71
N PHE A 112 21.46 12.54 5.11
CA PHE A 112 21.56 11.27 5.83
C PHE A 112 22.04 10.13 4.96
N MET A 113 21.58 10.03 3.72
CA MET A 113 21.97 8.96 2.81
C MET A 113 23.44 9.08 2.40
N GLN A 114 23.91 10.29 2.09
CA GLN A 114 25.32 10.53 1.78
C GLN A 114 26.24 10.18 2.96
N ASN A 115 25.90 10.65 4.17
CA ASN A 115 26.72 10.36 5.33
C ASN A 115 26.70 8.89 5.72
N TRP A 116 25.55 8.24 5.59
CA TRP A 116 25.45 6.81 5.88
C TRP A 116 26.21 5.98 4.85
N TYR A 117 26.02 6.26 3.57
CA TYR A 117 26.74 5.56 2.51
C TYR A 117 28.28 5.66 2.69
N ASN A 118 28.77 6.84 3.05
CA ASN A 118 30.20 7.06 3.31
C ASN A 118 30.74 6.35 4.57
N GLN A 119 29.87 5.87 5.44
CA GLN A 119 30.23 5.16 6.67
C GLN A 119 30.13 3.63 6.54
N LEU A 120 29.52 3.15 5.44
CA LEU A 120 29.47 1.70 5.18
C LEU A 120 30.88 1.21 4.85
N PRO A 121 31.28 0.04 5.42
CA PRO A 121 32.56 -0.57 5.06
C PRO A 121 32.62 -0.86 3.54
N ASP A 122 33.79 -0.66 2.92
CA ASP A 122 34.04 -0.98 1.50
C ASP A 122 33.77 -2.47 1.15
N GLN A 123 33.66 -3.31 2.14
CA GLN A 123 33.21 -4.68 1.99
C GLN A 123 31.70 -4.67 1.92
N GLY A 124 31.17 -4.64 0.69
CA GLY A 124 29.75 -4.59 0.43
C GLY A 124 28.95 -5.52 1.32
N LEU A 125 28.11 -4.95 2.15
CA LEU A 125 27.03 -5.73 2.78
C LEU A 125 26.30 -6.41 1.63
N PRO A 126 26.14 -7.74 1.59
CA PRO A 126 25.56 -8.47 0.46
C PRO A 126 24.17 -8.01 0.08
N LEU A 127 23.52 -7.25 0.97
CA LEU A 127 22.19 -6.65 0.78
C LEU A 127 22.23 -5.17 0.39
N LEU A 128 23.40 -4.53 0.40
CA LEU A 128 23.60 -3.11 0.04
C LEU A 128 24.63 -2.92 -1.08
N GLY A 129 25.32 -3.99 -1.52
CA GLY A 129 26.17 -3.99 -2.70
C GLY A 129 25.35 -3.81 -4.00
N ASP A 130 25.99 -3.76 -5.14
CA ASP A 130 25.47 -3.46 -6.50
C ASP A 130 24.09 -4.04 -6.88
N ASN A 131 23.49 -4.83 -6.01
CA ASN A 131 22.25 -5.57 -6.20
C ASN A 131 21.16 -5.22 -5.19
N THR A 132 21.25 -4.12 -4.46
CA THR A 132 20.25 -3.80 -3.44
C THR A 132 19.19 -2.82 -3.93
N LEU A 133 18.04 -2.84 -3.24
CA LEU A 133 16.96 -1.85 -3.36
C LEU A 133 17.40 -0.41 -3.01
N ILE A 134 18.64 -0.21 -2.58
CA ILE A 134 19.28 1.08 -2.29
C ILE A 134 20.43 1.19 -3.28
N GLY A 135 20.15 1.51 -4.54
CA GLY A 135 21.13 1.52 -5.62
C GLY A 135 22.43 2.29 -5.33
N GLU A 136 23.43 2.14 -6.18
CA GLU A 136 24.75 2.76 -6.08
C GLU A 136 24.69 4.24 -5.72
N GLY A 137 25.12 4.57 -4.53
CA GLY A 137 25.11 5.96 -4.06
C GLY A 137 23.68 6.49 -3.87
N THR A 138 23.63 7.74 -3.55
CA THR A 138 22.37 8.42 -3.34
C THR A 138 21.73 8.80 -4.66
N ASN A 139 21.02 8.08 -5.38
CA ASN A 139 20.34 8.52 -6.63
C ASN A 139 19.74 9.94 -6.58
N ALA A 140 20.45 10.85 -5.89
CA ALA A 140 20.06 12.23 -5.61
C ALA A 140 19.73 13.02 -6.88
N LYS A 141 20.36 12.66 -8.01
CA LYS A 141 20.03 13.20 -9.35
C LYS A 141 18.57 12.95 -9.73
N ASN A 142 17.96 11.90 -9.18
CA ASN A 142 16.58 11.50 -9.44
C ASN A 142 15.60 12.00 -8.37
N MET A 143 16.02 12.85 -7.43
CA MET A 143 15.15 13.46 -6.40
C MET A 143 13.96 14.22 -7.02
N TRP A 144 14.12 14.74 -8.23
CA TRP A 144 13.04 15.40 -8.97
C TRP A 144 11.83 14.49 -9.16
N ALA A 145 12.06 13.18 -9.39
CA ALA A 145 10.98 12.24 -9.57
C ALA A 145 10.17 12.04 -8.27
N ASN A 146 10.83 12.05 -7.11
CA ASN A 146 10.15 12.07 -5.82
C ASN A 146 9.37 13.38 -5.62
N LEU A 147 9.96 14.54 -5.93
CA LEU A 147 9.32 15.84 -5.78
C LEU A 147 8.00 15.95 -6.57
N PHE A 148 7.95 15.32 -7.74
CA PHE A 148 6.75 15.27 -8.59
C PHE A 148 5.89 14.01 -8.38
N TYR A 149 6.22 13.16 -7.39
CA TYR A 149 5.50 11.90 -7.12
C TYR A 149 5.44 10.95 -8.33
N VAL A 150 6.53 10.86 -9.07
CA VAL A 150 6.68 9.98 -10.25
C VAL A 150 7.88 9.04 -10.13
N ASN A 151 8.46 8.94 -8.93
CA ASN A 151 9.60 8.06 -8.67
C ASN A 151 9.28 6.58 -8.94
N ASN A 152 8.05 6.15 -8.76
CA ASN A 152 7.59 4.79 -9.06
C ASN A 152 7.48 4.47 -10.57
N PHE A 153 7.82 5.41 -11.45
CA PHE A 153 8.00 5.16 -12.89
C PHE A 153 9.46 4.96 -13.29
N LEU A 154 10.39 5.19 -12.36
CA LEU A 154 11.79 4.82 -12.51
C LEU A 154 12.00 3.37 -12.07
N ASP A 155 13.04 2.73 -12.58
CA ASP A 155 13.45 1.43 -12.07
C ASP A 155 13.82 1.53 -10.58
N ALA A 156 13.59 0.47 -9.82
CA ALA A 156 13.75 0.49 -8.36
C ALA A 156 15.16 0.91 -7.92
N ASP A 157 16.19 0.49 -8.67
CA ASP A 157 17.60 0.85 -8.45
C ASP A 157 17.95 2.29 -8.85
N GLU A 158 17.08 2.99 -9.55
CA GLU A 158 17.27 4.38 -9.94
C GLU A 158 16.54 5.37 -9.01
N GLN A 159 15.61 4.89 -8.19
CA GLN A 159 14.82 5.75 -7.31
C GLN A 159 15.67 6.35 -6.19
N TYR A 160 15.46 7.64 -5.89
CA TYR A 160 16.20 8.33 -4.82
C TYR A 160 15.79 7.81 -3.43
N LEU A 161 14.55 7.99 -2.99
CA LEU A 161 14.00 7.40 -1.78
C LEU A 161 12.96 6.36 -2.19
N LEU A 162 13.44 5.14 -2.42
CA LEU A 162 12.62 4.04 -2.92
C LEU A 162 11.32 3.86 -2.12
N TRP A 163 11.39 3.92 -0.80
CA TRP A 163 10.22 3.72 0.07
C TRP A 163 9.13 4.78 -0.09
N CYS A 164 9.40 5.89 -0.78
CA CYS A 164 8.39 6.91 -1.10
C CYS A 164 7.46 6.51 -2.26
N TRP A 165 7.66 5.35 -2.89
CA TRP A 165 6.79 4.85 -3.96
C TRP A 165 5.31 4.79 -3.57
N SER A 166 5.00 4.42 -2.34
CA SER A 166 3.62 4.32 -1.87
C SER A 166 2.94 5.68 -1.77
N LEU A 167 3.70 6.70 -1.36
CA LEU A 167 3.22 8.08 -1.34
C LEU A 167 3.00 8.62 -2.76
N ALA A 168 3.88 8.26 -3.71
CA ALA A 168 3.69 8.60 -5.13
C ALA A 168 2.37 8.02 -5.67
N ILE A 169 2.08 6.75 -5.41
CA ILE A 169 0.82 6.11 -5.80
C ILE A 169 -0.39 6.81 -5.17
N GLU A 170 -0.31 7.17 -3.89
CA GLU A 170 -1.39 7.90 -3.22
C GLU A 170 -1.63 9.26 -3.86
N GLU A 171 -0.58 10.05 -4.15
CA GLU A 171 -0.74 11.38 -4.76
C GLU A 171 -1.23 11.28 -6.20
N GLN A 172 -0.75 10.34 -6.98
CA GLN A 172 -1.28 10.04 -8.31
C GLN A 172 -2.77 9.69 -8.26
N PHE A 173 -3.17 8.87 -7.29
CA PHE A 173 -4.58 8.57 -7.06
C PHE A 173 -5.37 9.84 -6.65
N TYR A 174 -4.81 10.72 -5.80
CA TYR A 174 -5.49 11.95 -5.40
C TYR A 174 -5.67 12.93 -6.56
N ILE A 175 -4.77 12.92 -7.54
CA ILE A 175 -4.94 13.70 -8.77
C ILE A 175 -6.12 13.17 -9.59
N ILE A 176 -6.24 11.85 -9.72
CA ILE A 176 -7.24 11.20 -10.57
C ILE A 176 -8.63 11.15 -9.88
N ALA A 177 -8.67 10.88 -8.57
CA ALA A 177 -9.90 10.54 -7.85
C ALA A 177 -11.01 11.59 -7.95
N PRO A 178 -10.78 12.92 -7.86
CA PRO A 178 -11.85 13.90 -7.97
C PRO A 178 -12.53 13.87 -9.33
N PHE A 179 -11.76 13.78 -10.43
CA PHE A 179 -12.31 13.72 -11.78
C PHE A 179 -13.07 12.41 -12.02
N PHE A 180 -12.48 11.30 -11.61
CA PHE A 180 -13.06 9.98 -11.74
C PHE A 180 -14.39 9.87 -10.97
N LEU A 181 -14.42 10.32 -9.71
CA LEU A 181 -15.63 10.29 -8.90
C LEU A 181 -16.68 11.26 -9.43
N SER A 182 -16.31 12.46 -9.89
CA SER A 182 -17.25 13.38 -10.55
C SER A 182 -17.87 12.71 -11.77
N PHE A 183 -17.09 12.06 -12.61
CA PHE A 183 -17.62 11.35 -13.78
C PHE A 183 -18.59 10.24 -13.38
N ILE A 184 -18.21 9.38 -12.42
CA ILE A 184 -19.07 8.31 -11.93
C ILE A 184 -20.34 8.86 -11.31
N LEU A 185 -20.23 9.86 -10.43
CA LEU A 185 -21.37 10.40 -9.68
C LEU A 185 -22.33 11.20 -10.55
N LEU A 186 -21.81 11.98 -11.52
CA LEU A 186 -22.61 12.87 -12.36
C LEU A 186 -23.15 12.20 -13.62
N LYS A 187 -22.33 11.39 -14.30
CA LYS A 187 -22.60 10.98 -15.67
C LYS A 187 -23.10 9.54 -15.83
N THR A 188 -22.96 8.67 -14.80
CA THR A 188 -23.34 7.28 -14.95
C THR A 188 -24.35 6.79 -13.93
N ARG A 189 -25.29 5.94 -14.40
CA ARG A 189 -26.20 5.18 -13.53
C ARG A 189 -25.59 3.85 -13.06
N LYS A 190 -24.57 3.34 -13.75
CA LYS A 190 -23.92 2.04 -13.47
C LYS A 190 -22.73 2.15 -12.52
N ARG A 191 -22.82 3.00 -11.51
CA ARG A 191 -21.73 3.36 -10.59
C ARG A 191 -21.07 2.14 -9.95
N VAL A 192 -21.87 1.26 -9.36
CA VAL A 192 -21.38 0.06 -8.67
C VAL A 192 -20.71 -0.89 -9.65
N SER A 193 -21.31 -1.11 -10.82
CA SER A 193 -20.74 -2.02 -11.84
C SER A 193 -19.39 -1.55 -12.33
N ILE A 194 -19.20 -0.23 -12.48
CA ILE A 194 -17.90 0.34 -12.89
C ILE A 194 -16.86 0.12 -11.78
N LEU A 195 -17.19 0.40 -10.53
CA LEU A 195 -16.27 0.22 -9.40
C LEU A 195 -15.87 -1.26 -9.24
N VAL A 196 -16.82 -2.17 -9.37
CA VAL A 196 -16.55 -3.63 -9.31
C VAL A 196 -15.73 -4.08 -10.52
N ALA A 197 -16.04 -3.61 -11.72
CA ALA A 197 -15.27 -3.94 -12.91
C ALA A 197 -13.80 -3.49 -12.80
N LEU A 198 -13.56 -2.30 -12.26
CA LEU A 198 -12.20 -1.79 -12.02
C LEU A 198 -11.46 -2.60 -10.94
N LEU A 199 -12.16 -3.07 -9.91
CA LEU A 199 -11.56 -3.95 -8.92
C LEU A 199 -11.16 -5.31 -9.51
N ILE A 200 -12.02 -5.89 -10.33
CA ILE A 200 -11.68 -7.12 -11.07
C ILE A 200 -10.53 -6.86 -12.03
N LEU A 201 -10.54 -5.74 -12.74
CA LEU A 201 -9.46 -5.34 -13.64
C LEU A 201 -8.11 -5.22 -12.90
N SER A 202 -8.10 -4.70 -11.67
CA SER A 202 -6.86 -4.64 -10.88
C SER A 202 -6.29 -6.03 -10.56
N CYS A 203 -7.16 -7.02 -10.30
CA CYS A 203 -6.73 -8.41 -10.12
C CYS A 203 -6.15 -8.99 -11.42
N ILE A 204 -6.84 -8.75 -12.55
CA ILE A 204 -6.41 -9.22 -13.86
C ILE A 204 -5.06 -8.61 -14.26
N ILE A 205 -4.89 -7.31 -14.05
CA ILE A 205 -3.61 -6.62 -14.35
C ILE A 205 -2.49 -7.26 -13.55
N ARG A 206 -2.67 -7.48 -12.25
CA ARG A 206 -1.65 -8.13 -11.42
C ARG A 206 -1.33 -9.55 -11.89
N PHE A 207 -2.35 -10.34 -12.19
CA PHE A 207 -2.21 -11.70 -12.74
C PHE A 207 -1.39 -11.68 -14.03
N VAL A 208 -1.78 -10.82 -14.98
CA VAL A 208 -1.11 -10.68 -16.29
C VAL A 208 0.34 -10.19 -16.12
N THR A 209 0.57 -9.23 -15.21
CA THR A 209 1.92 -8.73 -14.91
C THR A 209 2.83 -9.85 -14.41
N VAL A 210 2.35 -10.66 -13.45
CA VAL A 210 3.13 -11.81 -12.94
C VAL A 210 3.48 -12.77 -14.07
N TYR A 211 2.53 -13.03 -14.94
CA TYR A 211 2.71 -14.01 -16.04
C TYR A 211 3.62 -13.46 -17.14
N GLN A 212 3.40 -12.24 -17.60
CA GLN A 212 4.19 -11.60 -18.67
C GLN A 212 5.64 -11.33 -18.28
N HIS A 213 5.86 -10.97 -17.02
CA HIS A 213 7.19 -10.66 -16.49
C HIS A 213 7.88 -11.86 -15.84
N ASN A 214 7.29 -13.07 -15.95
CA ASN A 214 7.82 -14.31 -15.35
C ASN A 214 8.16 -14.16 -13.85
N ILE A 215 7.30 -13.46 -13.08
CA ILE A 215 7.49 -13.24 -11.65
C ILE A 215 7.09 -14.50 -10.89
N PHE A 216 7.91 -15.56 -11.02
CA PHE A 216 7.72 -16.84 -10.37
C PHE A 216 8.85 -17.15 -9.38
N PRO A 217 8.61 -17.98 -8.36
CA PRO A 217 9.61 -18.28 -7.34
C PRO A 217 10.94 -18.79 -7.93
N GLU A 218 10.87 -19.66 -8.95
CA GLU A 218 12.04 -20.18 -9.64
C GLU A 218 12.97 -19.10 -10.19
N ASN A 219 12.40 -18.00 -10.69
CA ASN A 219 13.14 -16.88 -11.23
C ASN A 219 13.64 -15.94 -10.13
N TYR A 220 12.86 -15.78 -9.07
CA TYR A 220 13.19 -14.91 -7.94
C TYR A 220 14.45 -15.36 -7.19
N TRP A 221 14.76 -16.66 -7.20
CA TRP A 221 15.95 -17.24 -6.54
C TRP A 221 17.16 -17.35 -7.45
N ASN A 222 16.95 -17.57 -8.71
CA ASN A 222 17.99 -17.37 -9.71
C ASN A 222 18.40 -15.87 -9.80
N ALA A 223 17.75 -15.04 -9.07
CA ALA A 223 17.83 -13.58 -9.12
C ALA A 223 18.94 -12.96 -8.26
N LEU A 224 19.66 -13.73 -7.48
CA LEU A 224 21.03 -13.35 -7.11
C LEU A 224 21.95 -13.40 -8.35
N SER A 225 21.48 -13.97 -9.45
CA SER A 225 22.04 -13.90 -10.79
C SER A 225 21.24 -12.89 -11.60
N THR A 226 21.88 -12.23 -12.52
CA THR A 226 21.39 -11.21 -13.43
C THR A 226 20.04 -11.55 -14.06
N GLY A 227 18.99 -10.78 -13.70
CA GLY A 227 17.67 -10.79 -14.33
C GLY A 227 17.69 -10.22 -15.75
N PRO A 228 16.53 -10.02 -16.37
CA PRO A 228 16.42 -9.43 -17.69
C PRO A 228 17.21 -8.10 -17.78
N ASN A 229 17.99 -7.92 -18.83
CA ASN A 229 18.84 -6.74 -19.05
C ASN A 229 20.01 -6.56 -18.06
N GLY A 230 20.46 -7.63 -17.38
CA GLY A 230 21.56 -7.53 -16.41
C GLY A 230 21.18 -6.92 -15.07
N LYS A 231 19.90 -6.61 -14.85
CA LYS A 231 19.39 -6.05 -13.58
C LYS A 231 19.03 -7.15 -12.60
N ASN A 232 19.12 -6.83 -11.31
CA ASN A 232 18.68 -7.71 -10.25
C ASN A 232 17.17 -8.02 -10.38
N TYR A 233 16.79 -9.28 -10.31
CA TYR A 233 15.41 -9.70 -10.47
C TYR A 233 14.49 -9.16 -9.36
N LEU A 234 15.02 -8.91 -8.16
CA LEU A 234 14.28 -8.28 -7.08
C LEU A 234 13.88 -6.84 -7.45
N ASN A 235 14.81 -6.04 -8.01
CA ASN A 235 14.53 -4.70 -8.50
C ASN A 235 13.52 -4.74 -9.65
N TYR A 236 13.67 -5.69 -10.56
CA TYR A 236 12.73 -5.90 -11.65
C TYR A 236 11.31 -6.20 -11.16
N THR A 237 11.16 -7.11 -10.18
CA THR A 237 9.87 -7.44 -9.57
C THR A 237 9.29 -6.25 -8.81
N PHE A 238 10.14 -5.50 -8.13
CA PHE A 238 9.73 -4.30 -7.41
C PHE A 238 9.15 -3.27 -8.38
N THR A 239 9.86 -2.92 -9.45
CA THR A 239 9.44 -1.96 -10.48
C THR A 239 8.13 -2.36 -11.18
N HIS A 240 8.01 -3.62 -11.59
CA HIS A 240 6.88 -4.02 -12.41
C HIS A 240 5.63 -4.42 -11.61
N LEU A 241 5.79 -4.98 -10.41
CA LEU A 241 4.69 -5.51 -9.63
C LEU A 241 4.45 -4.75 -8.32
N TYR A 242 5.52 -4.36 -7.60
CA TYR A 242 5.37 -3.92 -6.22
C TYR A 242 5.05 -2.42 -6.10
N ASP A 243 5.73 -1.55 -6.82
CA ASP A 243 5.57 -0.09 -6.77
C ASP A 243 4.80 0.50 -7.97
N ASN A 244 4.26 -0.34 -8.83
CA ASN A 244 3.53 0.11 -10.01
C ASN A 244 2.08 0.50 -9.66
N LEU A 245 1.64 1.69 -10.10
CA LEU A 245 0.29 2.19 -9.87
C LEU A 245 -0.78 1.21 -10.31
N LEU A 246 -0.63 0.63 -11.53
CA LEU A 246 -1.65 -0.25 -12.11
C LEU A 246 -1.83 -1.57 -11.35
N THR A 247 -0.80 -2.02 -10.66
CA THR A 247 -0.86 -3.23 -9.84
C THR A 247 -1.26 -2.95 -8.39
N ARG A 248 -1.29 -1.67 -7.97
CA ARG A 248 -1.50 -1.30 -6.56
C ARG A 248 -2.77 -0.49 -6.28
N TYR A 249 -3.42 0.09 -7.28
CA TYR A 249 -4.60 0.94 -7.05
C TYR A 249 -5.80 0.21 -6.44
N GLY A 250 -5.82 -1.12 -6.47
CA GLY A 250 -6.94 -1.93 -5.97
C GLY A 250 -7.30 -1.64 -4.51
N GLY A 251 -6.30 -1.47 -3.61
CA GLY A 251 -6.54 -1.11 -2.21
C GLY A 251 -7.22 0.25 -2.04
N LEU A 252 -6.75 1.26 -2.78
CA LEU A 252 -7.35 2.59 -2.82
C LEU A 252 -8.81 2.53 -3.33
N LEU A 253 -9.04 1.75 -4.38
CA LEU A 253 -10.38 1.56 -4.95
C LEU A 253 -11.33 0.84 -3.98
N VAL A 254 -10.87 -0.16 -3.24
CA VAL A 254 -11.65 -0.82 -2.17
C VAL A 254 -12.07 0.20 -1.11
N GLY A 255 -11.18 1.11 -0.72
CA GLY A 255 -11.51 2.22 0.17
C GLY A 255 -12.63 3.10 -0.40
N VAL A 256 -12.53 3.49 -1.68
CA VAL A 256 -13.57 4.29 -2.36
C VAL A 256 -14.91 3.55 -2.42
N ILE A 257 -14.90 2.25 -2.69
CA ILE A 257 -16.12 1.41 -2.66
C ILE A 257 -16.74 1.43 -1.27
N GLY A 258 -15.93 1.29 -0.22
CA GLY A 258 -16.39 1.40 1.17
C GLY A 258 -17.04 2.76 1.46
N ALA A 259 -16.41 3.86 1.03
CA ALA A 259 -16.96 5.20 1.15
C ALA A 259 -18.29 5.34 0.40
N TYR A 260 -18.36 4.84 -0.83
CA TYR A 260 -19.58 4.87 -1.64
C TYR A 260 -20.73 4.13 -0.94
N ILE A 261 -20.50 2.91 -0.45
CA ILE A 261 -21.50 2.13 0.26
C ILE A 261 -22.01 2.88 1.50
N VAL A 262 -21.11 3.46 2.27
CA VAL A 262 -21.47 4.22 3.48
C VAL A 262 -22.29 5.47 3.14
N GLN A 263 -21.90 6.24 2.13
CA GLN A 263 -22.55 7.51 1.82
C GLN A 263 -23.92 7.31 1.13
N PHE A 264 -24.10 6.26 0.34
CA PHE A 264 -25.35 6.06 -0.39
C PHE A 264 -26.27 4.97 0.18
N HIS A 265 -25.73 4.07 1.02
CA HIS A 265 -26.47 2.90 1.52
C HIS A 265 -26.35 2.69 3.03
N LEU A 266 -26.20 3.77 3.82
CA LEU A 266 -25.94 3.71 5.25
C LEU A 266 -26.91 2.82 6.03
N ASN A 267 -28.23 2.95 5.78
CA ASN A 267 -29.23 2.14 6.48
C ASN A 267 -29.13 0.66 6.12
N LYS A 268 -28.83 0.34 4.86
CA LYS A 268 -28.62 -1.06 4.43
C LYS A 268 -27.39 -1.66 5.10
N ILE A 269 -26.29 -0.91 5.19
CA ILE A 269 -25.06 -1.39 5.82
C ILE A 269 -25.25 -1.61 7.31
N ARG A 270 -25.93 -0.70 8.03
CA ARG A 270 -26.25 -0.87 9.46
C ARG A 270 -27.10 -2.12 9.71
N THR A 271 -28.14 -2.31 8.90
CA THR A 271 -29.00 -3.50 9.00
C THR A 271 -28.22 -4.78 8.67
N PHE A 272 -27.32 -4.74 7.70
CA PHE A 272 -26.51 -5.88 7.33
C PHE A 272 -25.50 -6.24 8.42
N MET A 273 -24.80 -5.25 9.00
CA MET A 273 -23.79 -5.45 10.04
C MET A 273 -24.38 -6.02 11.36
N ALA A 274 -25.69 -5.85 11.58
CA ALA A 274 -26.39 -6.46 12.70
C ALA A 274 -26.77 -7.94 12.49
N LYS A 275 -26.59 -8.49 11.27
CA LYS A 275 -26.95 -9.89 10.97
C LYS A 275 -25.84 -10.87 11.34
N LYS A 276 -26.20 -12.09 11.73
CA LYS A 276 -25.27 -13.21 12.00
C LYS A 276 -24.31 -13.46 10.80
N LEU A 277 -24.79 -13.28 9.57
CA LEU A 277 -23.96 -13.40 8.36
C LEU A 277 -22.79 -12.42 8.38
N ALA A 278 -22.99 -11.19 8.83
CA ALA A 278 -21.90 -10.21 8.91
C ALA A 278 -20.83 -10.64 9.93
N SER A 279 -21.22 -11.25 11.05
CA SER A 279 -20.27 -11.80 12.04
C SER A 279 -19.48 -12.99 11.45
N ILE A 280 -20.10 -13.83 10.63
CA ILE A 280 -19.40 -14.91 9.93
C ILE A 280 -18.37 -14.32 8.94
N ILE A 281 -18.78 -13.33 8.14
CA ILE A 281 -17.88 -12.65 7.20
C ILE A 281 -16.73 -11.95 7.96
N LEU A 282 -17.01 -11.40 9.16
CA LEU A 282 -15.95 -10.84 10.01
C LEU A 282 -14.90 -11.89 10.38
N ILE A 283 -15.33 -13.09 10.79
CA ILE A 283 -14.39 -14.18 11.13
C ILE A 283 -13.51 -14.51 9.91
N PHE A 284 -14.10 -14.67 8.73
CA PHE A 284 -13.34 -14.90 7.51
C PHE A 284 -12.41 -13.72 7.18
N SER A 285 -12.87 -12.48 7.36
CA SER A 285 -12.04 -11.29 7.15
C SER A 285 -10.86 -11.23 8.12
N VAL A 286 -11.06 -11.61 9.36
CA VAL A 286 -9.99 -11.69 10.37
C VAL A 286 -9.01 -12.81 10.02
N VAL A 287 -9.49 -13.96 9.56
CA VAL A 287 -8.63 -15.07 9.09
C VAL A 287 -7.81 -14.64 7.89
N ILE A 288 -8.41 -13.99 6.89
CA ILE A 288 -7.68 -13.46 5.73
C ILE A 288 -6.66 -12.41 6.16
N PHE A 289 -7.06 -11.49 7.04
CA PHE A 289 -6.20 -10.42 7.54
C PHE A 289 -4.96 -10.98 8.22
N PHE A 290 -5.12 -11.87 9.21
CA PHE A 290 -3.98 -12.49 9.88
C PHE A 290 -3.28 -13.53 9.02
N GLY A 291 -3.99 -14.23 8.16
CA GLY A 291 -3.41 -15.19 7.21
C GLY A 291 -2.42 -14.55 6.24
N ALA A 292 -2.66 -13.28 5.86
CA ALA A 292 -1.72 -12.52 5.04
C ALA A 292 -0.37 -12.29 5.74
N PHE A 293 -0.34 -12.21 7.08
CA PHE A 293 0.92 -12.09 7.83
C PHE A 293 1.64 -13.43 8.04
N VAL A 294 0.90 -14.54 8.08
CA VAL A 294 1.47 -15.90 8.25
C VAL A 294 1.95 -16.49 6.93
N ASP A 295 1.60 -15.85 5.84
CA ASP A 295 2.09 -16.07 4.50
C ASP A 295 1.96 -17.47 3.89
N LEU A 296 0.86 -17.67 3.19
CA LEU A 296 0.76 -18.80 2.25
C LEU A 296 1.77 -18.67 1.10
N GLU A 297 2.11 -17.44 0.70
CA GLU A 297 3.20 -17.18 -0.24
C GLU A 297 4.57 -17.61 0.35
N PHE A 298 4.82 -17.42 1.65
CA PHE A 298 6.08 -17.76 2.32
C PHE A 298 6.21 -19.22 2.75
N ARG A 299 5.18 -19.99 2.82
CA ARG A 299 5.34 -21.45 2.91
C ARG A 299 6.05 -22.01 1.67
N TYR A 300 5.78 -21.40 0.54
CA TYR A 300 6.63 -21.57 -0.62
C TYR A 300 8.01 -20.91 -0.41
N PHE A 301 8.13 -19.75 0.15
CA PHE A 301 9.38 -19.02 0.39
C PHE A 301 10.19 -19.54 1.58
N GLY A 302 9.63 -20.16 2.59
CA GLY A 302 10.36 -20.72 3.74
C GLY A 302 11.07 -22.05 3.47
N ARG A 303 10.83 -22.68 2.31
CA ARG A 303 11.60 -23.84 1.82
C ARG A 303 12.72 -23.44 0.86
N PHE A 304 13.24 -22.28 0.99
CA PHE A 304 14.12 -21.60 0.06
C PHE A 304 15.45 -22.31 -0.29
N ALA A 305 16.00 -23.08 0.62
CA ALA A 305 17.19 -23.89 0.34
C ALA A 305 16.90 -25.05 -0.64
N GLU A 306 15.63 -25.48 -0.76
CA GLU A 306 15.22 -26.59 -1.63
C GLU A 306 14.74 -26.08 -3.01
N PHE A 307 14.40 -24.79 -3.16
CA PHE A 307 13.76 -24.23 -4.37
C PHE A 307 14.71 -23.82 -5.49
N SER A 308 16.01 -23.79 -5.27
CA SER A 308 16.99 -23.49 -6.34
C SER A 308 16.95 -24.49 -7.53
N GLN A 309 16.15 -25.56 -7.41
CA GLN A 309 15.95 -26.56 -8.46
C GLN A 309 14.47 -26.74 -8.86
N LEU A 310 13.55 -25.90 -8.35
CA LEU A 310 12.11 -26.04 -8.67
C LEU A 310 11.82 -25.41 -10.02
N THR A 311 11.38 -26.24 -10.96
CA THR A 311 10.72 -25.77 -12.20
C THR A 311 9.22 -25.92 -12.01
N LEU A 312 8.49 -24.79 -11.99
CA LEU A 312 7.03 -24.79 -11.90
C LEU A 312 6.45 -25.32 -13.23
N ASN A 313 5.48 -26.23 -13.16
CA ASN A 313 4.67 -26.56 -14.30
C ASN A 313 3.63 -25.45 -14.61
N ASP A 314 2.97 -25.53 -15.76
CA ASP A 314 2.06 -24.47 -16.22
C ASP A 314 0.90 -24.21 -15.24
N TRP A 315 0.37 -25.24 -14.57
CA TRP A 315 -0.69 -25.11 -13.59
C TRP A 315 -0.20 -24.39 -12.31
N GLU A 316 0.99 -24.70 -11.86
CA GLU A 316 1.61 -24.03 -10.71
C GLU A 316 1.89 -22.56 -11.01
N LYS A 317 2.32 -22.24 -12.23
CA LYS A 317 2.47 -20.84 -12.69
C LYS A 317 1.14 -20.09 -12.69
N VAL A 318 0.08 -20.69 -13.21
CA VAL A 318 -1.27 -20.09 -13.17
C VAL A 318 -1.76 -19.91 -11.74
N TYR A 319 -1.59 -20.93 -10.89
CA TYR A 319 -1.97 -20.85 -9.47
C TYR A 319 -1.20 -19.74 -8.74
N TRP A 320 0.11 -19.64 -8.94
CA TRP A 320 0.95 -18.60 -8.37
C TRP A 320 0.52 -17.19 -8.83
N ALA A 321 0.36 -17.01 -10.13
CA ALA A 321 -0.07 -15.73 -10.69
C ALA A 321 -1.48 -15.34 -10.19
N ALA A 322 -2.39 -16.29 -10.03
CA ALA A 322 -3.70 -16.04 -9.46
C ALA A 322 -3.60 -15.63 -7.98
N THR A 323 -2.79 -16.35 -7.19
CA THR A 323 -2.58 -16.02 -5.78
C THR A 323 -2.05 -14.61 -5.61
N ILE A 324 -1.01 -14.23 -6.33
CA ILE A 324 -0.47 -12.86 -6.31
C ILE A 324 -1.47 -11.85 -6.85
N GLY A 325 -2.20 -12.21 -7.90
CA GLY A 325 -3.20 -11.35 -8.53
C GLY A 325 -4.31 -10.93 -7.57
N PHE A 326 -4.80 -11.87 -6.75
CA PHE A 326 -5.96 -11.66 -5.90
C PHE A 326 -5.63 -11.31 -4.44
N SER A 327 -4.48 -11.75 -3.90
CA SER A 327 -4.16 -11.69 -2.46
C SER A 327 -4.31 -10.30 -1.86
N ARG A 328 -3.73 -9.27 -2.49
CA ARG A 328 -3.76 -7.90 -1.95
C ARG A 328 -5.14 -7.26 -2.00
N ASN A 329 -5.91 -7.53 -3.05
CA ASN A 329 -7.28 -7.03 -3.14
C ASN A 329 -8.20 -7.75 -2.14
N LEU A 330 -7.99 -9.05 -1.93
CA LEU A 330 -8.71 -9.82 -0.92
C LEU A 330 -8.39 -9.32 0.49
N PHE A 331 -7.12 -9.08 0.80
CA PHE A 331 -6.69 -8.45 2.04
C PHE A 331 -7.32 -7.06 2.24
N SER A 332 -7.34 -6.24 1.19
CA SER A 332 -7.94 -4.91 1.20
C SER A 332 -9.43 -4.97 1.48
N LEU A 333 -10.15 -5.91 0.86
CA LEU A 333 -11.58 -6.15 1.12
C LEU A 333 -11.82 -6.59 2.57
N ALA A 334 -11.00 -7.51 3.09
CA ALA A 334 -11.07 -7.95 4.48
C ALA A 334 -10.83 -6.78 5.44
N THR A 335 -9.80 -5.97 5.20
CA THR A 335 -9.49 -4.76 5.99
C THR A 335 -10.65 -3.77 5.97
N MET A 336 -11.23 -3.49 4.79
CA MET A 336 -12.38 -2.58 4.68
C MET A 336 -13.60 -3.15 5.41
N PHE A 337 -13.86 -4.45 5.31
CA PHE A 337 -14.96 -5.07 6.03
C PHE A 337 -14.79 -4.98 7.56
N ILE A 338 -13.60 -5.23 8.09
CA ILE A 338 -13.28 -5.07 9.51
C ILE A 338 -13.56 -3.63 9.96
N ILE A 339 -13.13 -2.64 9.18
CA ILE A 339 -13.39 -1.22 9.45
C ILE A 339 -14.89 -0.96 9.51
N LEU A 340 -15.65 -1.36 8.50
CA LEU A 340 -17.09 -1.12 8.42
C LEU A 340 -17.86 -1.84 9.53
N TYR A 341 -17.48 -3.07 9.86
CA TYR A 341 -18.08 -3.83 10.95
C TYR A 341 -17.84 -3.13 12.29
N SER A 342 -16.61 -2.70 12.57
CA SER A 342 -16.25 -1.99 13.80
C SER A 342 -16.99 -0.65 13.97
N ILE A 343 -17.32 0.01 12.84
CA ILE A 343 -18.06 1.29 12.88
C ILE A 343 -19.57 1.08 13.07
N TYR A 344 -20.16 0.08 12.43
CA TYR A 344 -21.60 -0.01 12.24
C TYR A 344 -22.28 -1.18 12.98
N ASN A 345 -21.51 -2.10 13.57
CA ASN A 345 -22.10 -3.11 14.44
C ASN A 345 -22.33 -2.54 15.85
N LYS A 346 -23.59 -2.45 16.27
CA LYS A 346 -23.98 -1.90 17.58
C LYS A 346 -23.57 -2.78 18.78
N THR A 347 -23.15 -4.03 18.54
CA THR A 347 -22.74 -4.98 19.59
C THR A 347 -21.24 -4.91 19.89
N SER A 348 -20.49 -4.05 19.21
CA SER A 348 -19.03 -3.93 19.34
C SER A 348 -18.59 -2.82 20.31
N ILE A 349 -19.31 -2.64 21.43
CA ILE A 349 -18.90 -1.76 22.54
C ILE A 349 -18.90 -2.61 23.82
#